data_2e94e5fda415fe0f2cc94709b427f9bc
#
_entry.id   2e94e5fda415fe0f2cc94709b427f9bc
#
_cell.length_a   1.000
_cell.length_b   1.000
_cell.length_c   1.000
_cell.angle_alpha   90.00
_cell.angle_beta   90.00
_cell.angle_gamma   90.00
#
_symmetry.space_group_name_H-M   'P 1'
#
loop_
_entity.id
_entity.type
_entity.pdbx_description
1 polymer ?
#
loop_
_entity_poly.entity_id
_entity_poly.type
_entity_poly.pdbx_seq_one_letter_code
_entity_poly.pdbx_strand_id
1 'polypeptide(L)'
;VARILGIPQDHIRDLYGMVEHGVPYTECEAGRMHVPIHSRVLVRDPGTLELLPPGQTGIFHMLTPYLSSFPALSLLTTDVGHLESGCPCGRSTPVVVLEGRGGVTRHKGCALAALDILSPEGVE
;
A
#
# COMPACT_ATOMS: atom_id res chain seq x y z
N VAL A 1 -17.05 -7.64 -7.50
CA VAL A 1 -17.48 -6.22 -7.47
C VAL A 1 -18.07 -5.83 -8.82
N ALA A 2 -17.34 -5.89 -9.96
CA ALA A 2 -17.81 -5.50 -11.31
C ALA A 2 -19.18 -6.09 -11.67
N ARG A 3 -19.34 -7.42 -11.53
CA ARG A 3 -20.59 -8.13 -11.83
C ARG A 3 -21.78 -7.65 -10.97
N ILE A 4 -21.52 -7.32 -9.69
CA ILE A 4 -22.59 -6.88 -8.76
C ILE A 4 -23.00 -5.44 -9.07
N LEU A 5 -22.05 -4.58 -9.41
CA LEU A 5 -22.30 -3.17 -9.69
C LEU A 5 -22.70 -2.89 -11.14
N GLY A 6 -22.59 -3.88 -12.03
CA GLY A 6 -22.90 -3.72 -13.45
C GLY A 6 -21.95 -2.77 -14.19
N ILE A 7 -20.72 -2.62 -13.71
CA ILE A 7 -19.70 -1.76 -14.33
C ILE A 7 -18.58 -2.60 -14.94
N PRO A 8 -17.90 -2.12 -15.99
CA PRO A 8 -16.77 -2.82 -16.59
C PRO A 8 -15.64 -3.05 -15.58
N GLN A 9 -14.93 -4.18 -15.68
CA GLN A 9 -13.83 -4.53 -14.77
C GLN A 9 -12.69 -3.52 -14.82
N ASP A 10 -12.40 -2.99 -15.99
CA ASP A 10 -11.37 -1.98 -16.24
C ASP A 10 -11.70 -0.59 -15.68
N HIS A 11 -12.94 -0.38 -15.20
CA HIS A 11 -13.34 0.81 -14.46
C HIS A 11 -13.16 0.68 -12.94
N ILE A 12 -12.76 -0.50 -12.47
CA ILE A 12 -12.49 -0.73 -11.05
C ILE A 12 -10.99 -0.61 -10.83
N ARG A 13 -10.59 0.17 -9.85
CA ARG A 13 -9.20 0.36 -9.44
C ARG A 13 -9.06 0.06 -7.95
N ASP A 14 -7.99 -0.58 -7.59
CA ASP A 14 -7.62 -0.76 -6.19
C ASP A 14 -6.85 0.45 -5.67
N LEU A 15 -6.85 0.60 -4.37
CA LEU A 15 -6.22 1.71 -3.67
C LEU A 15 -5.49 1.19 -2.44
N TYR A 16 -4.23 1.57 -2.32
CA TYR A 16 -3.47 1.38 -1.10
C TYR A 16 -3.29 2.72 -0.38
N GLY A 17 -3.50 2.72 0.93
CA GLY A 17 -3.30 3.89 1.78
C GLY A 17 -3.40 3.53 3.26
N MET A 18 -2.98 4.46 4.09
CA MET A 18 -3.08 4.36 5.54
C MET A 18 -3.37 5.73 6.14
N VAL A 19 -4.00 5.74 7.30
CA VAL A 19 -4.42 6.99 7.98
C VAL A 19 -3.20 7.85 8.34
N GLU A 20 -2.09 7.22 8.72
CA GLU A 20 -0.85 7.87 9.12
C GLU A 20 -0.11 8.52 7.93
N HIS A 21 -0.44 8.12 6.71
CA HIS A 21 0.14 8.63 5.47
C HIS A 21 -0.98 8.92 4.47
N GLY A 22 -1.73 9.98 4.66
CA GLY A 22 -2.95 10.31 3.92
C GLY A 22 -2.79 10.55 2.41
N VAL A 23 -1.89 9.81 1.77
CA VAL A 23 -1.61 9.82 0.34
C VAL A 23 -2.06 8.49 -0.27
N PRO A 24 -3.06 8.50 -1.15
CA PRO A 24 -3.52 7.29 -1.81
C PRO A 24 -2.57 6.85 -2.94
N TYR A 25 -2.23 5.58 -2.98
CA TYR A 25 -1.52 4.92 -4.06
C TYR A 25 -2.54 4.17 -4.90
N THR A 26 -2.84 4.66 -6.09
CA THR A 26 -3.89 4.13 -6.95
C THR A 26 -3.35 3.25 -8.06
N GLU A 27 -4.10 2.23 -8.43
CA GLU A 27 -3.81 1.43 -9.60
C GLU A 27 -3.91 2.24 -10.89
N CYS A 28 -2.99 1.98 -11.79
CA CYS A 28 -3.07 2.41 -13.19
C CYS A 28 -3.92 1.42 -14.02
N GLU A 29 -4.07 1.71 -15.30
CA GLU A 29 -4.77 0.86 -16.27
C GLU A 29 -4.16 -0.54 -16.44
N ALA A 30 -2.90 -0.74 -16.02
CA ALA A 30 -2.22 -2.04 -16.00
C ALA A 30 -2.38 -2.77 -14.64
N GLY A 31 -3.25 -2.29 -13.74
CA GLY A 31 -3.48 -2.89 -12.43
C GLY A 31 -2.27 -2.78 -11.48
N ARG A 32 -1.47 -1.72 -11.60
CA ARG A 32 -0.27 -1.53 -10.79
C ARG A 32 -0.30 -0.21 -10.03
N MET A 33 0.01 -0.26 -8.73
CA MET A 33 -0.02 0.89 -7.84
C MET A 33 1.23 1.74 -8.01
N HIS A 34 1.06 3.00 -8.41
CA HIS A 34 2.17 3.93 -8.60
C HIS A 34 2.40 4.84 -7.40
N VAL A 35 3.67 5.14 -7.13
CA VAL A 35 4.03 6.19 -6.18
C VAL A 35 3.61 7.54 -6.78
N PRO A 36 2.76 8.34 -6.09
CA PRO A 36 2.39 9.68 -6.55
C PRO A 36 3.62 10.60 -6.68
N ILE A 37 3.58 11.56 -7.60
CA ILE A 37 4.71 12.47 -7.89
C ILE A 37 5.13 13.34 -6.69
N HIS A 38 4.22 13.57 -5.73
CA HIS A 38 4.48 14.31 -4.50
C HIS A 38 4.86 13.43 -3.31
N SER A 39 5.15 12.16 -3.57
CA SER A 39 5.57 11.19 -2.56
C SER A 39 6.80 10.42 -2.99
N ARG A 40 7.49 9.86 -2.03
CA ARG A 40 8.59 8.94 -2.25
C ARG A 40 8.46 7.73 -1.33
N VAL A 41 8.68 6.56 -1.86
CA VAL A 41 8.76 5.31 -1.10
C VAL A 41 10.20 4.81 -1.18
N LEU A 42 10.73 4.47 -0.04
CA LEU A 42 12.01 3.78 0.11
C LEU A 42 11.72 2.40 0.72
N VAL A 43 12.51 1.41 0.37
CA VAL A 43 12.43 0.08 0.97
C VAL A 43 13.62 -0.09 1.89
N ARG A 44 13.36 -0.52 3.12
CA ARG A 44 14.41 -0.69 4.14
C ARG A 44 14.44 -2.11 4.68
N ASP A 45 15.62 -2.56 5.01
CA ASP A 45 15.80 -3.79 5.76
C ASP A 45 15.15 -3.67 7.15
N PRO A 46 14.31 -4.63 7.56
CA PRO A 46 13.58 -4.54 8.83
C PRO A 46 14.49 -4.66 10.07
N GLY A 47 15.68 -5.22 9.97
CA GLY A 47 16.60 -5.40 11.08
C GLY A 47 17.61 -4.25 11.21
N THR A 48 18.17 -3.78 10.10
CA THR A 48 19.23 -2.75 10.09
C THR A 48 18.71 -1.37 9.75
N LEU A 49 17.51 -1.26 9.13
CA LEU A 49 16.94 -0.05 8.55
C LEU A 49 17.76 0.56 7.41
N GLU A 50 18.72 -0.16 6.89
CA GLU A 50 19.47 0.26 5.72
C GLU A 50 18.58 0.27 4.47
N LEU A 51 18.93 1.14 3.54
CA LEU A 51 18.21 1.27 2.27
C LEU A 51 18.48 0.05 1.39
N LEU A 52 17.42 -0.61 0.96
CA LEU A 52 17.50 -1.74 0.01
C LEU A 52 17.43 -1.25 -1.44
N PRO A 53 18.15 -1.90 -2.35
CA PRO A 53 18.07 -1.63 -3.77
C PRO A 53 16.68 -2.02 -4.34
N PRO A 54 16.27 -1.45 -5.49
CA PRO A 54 15.02 -1.81 -6.15
C PRO A 54 14.89 -3.32 -6.38
N GLY A 55 13.67 -3.84 -6.23
CA GLY A 55 13.34 -5.25 -6.37
C GLY A 55 13.61 -6.12 -5.13
N GLN A 56 14.29 -5.62 -4.11
CA GLN A 56 14.42 -6.33 -2.83
C GLN A 56 13.27 -6.01 -1.90
N THR A 57 12.76 -7.04 -1.24
CA THR A 57 11.67 -6.96 -0.29
C THR A 57 12.14 -6.47 1.08
N GLY A 58 11.41 -5.51 1.62
CA GLY A 58 11.64 -4.95 2.95
C GLY A 58 10.43 -4.16 3.44
N ILE A 59 10.59 -3.37 4.49
CA ILE A 59 9.53 -2.49 5.01
C ILE A 59 9.53 -1.16 4.26
N PHE A 60 8.34 -0.60 4.06
CA PHE A 60 8.21 0.69 3.39
C PHE A 60 8.51 1.85 4.33
N HIS A 61 9.29 2.80 3.83
CA HIS A 61 9.52 4.10 4.41
C HIS A 61 8.95 5.15 3.47
N MET A 62 7.85 5.75 3.86
CA MET A 62 7.07 6.68 3.05
C MET A 62 7.38 8.13 3.41
N LEU A 63 7.59 8.95 2.39
CA LEU A 63 7.92 10.35 2.51
C LEU A 63 6.94 11.18 1.69
N THR A 64 6.38 12.25 2.28
CA THR A 64 5.55 13.20 1.57
C THR A 64 5.52 14.56 2.25
N PRO A 65 5.65 15.66 1.51
CA PRO A 65 5.39 17.01 2.03
C PRO A 65 3.91 17.41 1.90
N TYR A 66 3.04 16.52 1.43
CA TYR A 66 1.66 16.84 1.06
C TYR A 66 0.77 17.19 2.25
N LEU A 67 1.01 16.55 3.41
CA LEU A 67 0.18 16.74 4.59
C LEU A 67 0.69 17.93 5.41
N SER A 68 -0.14 18.95 5.54
CA SER A 68 0.17 20.16 6.33
C SER A 68 -0.49 20.18 7.71
N SER A 69 -1.63 19.48 7.87
CA SER A 69 -2.38 19.43 9.14
C SER A 69 -1.79 18.45 10.15
N PHE A 70 -1.15 17.40 9.67
CA PHE A 70 -0.44 16.42 10.48
C PHE A 70 0.93 16.16 9.85
N PRO A 71 2.03 16.41 10.54
CA PRO A 71 3.38 16.39 9.95
C PRO A 71 3.94 14.98 9.79
N ALA A 72 3.19 14.08 9.15
CA ALA A 72 3.65 12.74 8.78
C ALA A 72 4.57 12.79 7.55
N LEU A 73 5.60 13.65 7.60
CA LEU A 73 6.54 13.86 6.49
C LEU A 73 7.35 12.62 6.17
N SER A 74 7.58 11.77 7.18
CA SER A 74 8.43 10.59 7.09
C SER A 74 7.86 9.50 7.99
N LEU A 75 7.39 8.42 7.40
CA LEU A 75 6.72 7.33 8.10
C LEU A 75 7.37 5.99 7.75
N LEU A 76 7.91 5.31 8.75
CA LEU A 76 8.31 3.91 8.64
C LEU A 76 7.12 3.03 8.96
N THR A 77 6.71 2.21 7.99
CA THR A 77 5.52 1.37 8.10
C THR A 77 5.87 -0.05 8.58
N THR A 78 4.85 -0.83 8.86
CA THR A 78 4.96 -2.28 9.04
C THR A 78 4.58 -3.06 7.78
N ASP A 79 4.21 -2.37 6.71
CA ASP A 79 3.88 -3.02 5.45
C ASP A 79 5.15 -3.42 4.71
N VAL A 80 5.12 -4.63 4.15
CA VAL A 80 6.27 -5.30 3.52
C VAL A 80 6.03 -5.43 2.03
N GLY A 81 7.06 -5.18 1.25
CA GLY A 81 7.04 -5.32 -0.19
C GLY A 81 8.29 -4.75 -0.85
N HIS A 82 8.20 -4.48 -2.14
CA HIS A 82 9.32 -3.93 -2.91
C HIS A 82 8.84 -2.90 -3.94
N LEU A 83 9.80 -2.23 -4.56
CA LEU A 83 9.54 -1.30 -5.66
C LEU A 83 9.97 -1.92 -6.99
N GLU A 84 9.16 -1.70 -8.01
CA GLU A 84 9.46 -2.03 -9.39
C GLU A 84 9.45 -0.79 -10.29
N SER A 85 10.05 -0.90 -11.47
CA SER A 85 10.05 0.13 -12.52
C SER A 85 9.58 -0.46 -13.84
N GLY A 86 9.31 0.39 -14.83
CA GLY A 86 8.96 -0.06 -16.17
C GLY A 86 7.53 -0.61 -16.28
N CYS A 87 6.55 0.10 -15.72
CA CYS A 87 5.14 -0.27 -15.89
C CYS A 87 4.69 -0.11 -17.36
N PRO A 88 3.90 -1.06 -17.90
CA PRO A 88 3.34 -0.98 -19.25
C PRO A 88 2.47 0.27 -19.52
N CYS A 89 1.94 0.89 -18.47
CA CYS A 89 1.15 2.12 -18.59
C CYS A 89 1.97 3.36 -19.03
N GLY A 90 3.30 3.25 -19.10
CA GLY A 90 4.20 4.32 -19.54
C GLY A 90 4.55 5.36 -18.47
N ARG A 91 4.00 5.27 -17.25
CA ARG A 91 4.38 6.18 -16.15
C ARG A 91 5.79 5.88 -15.68
N SER A 92 6.56 6.93 -15.42
CA SER A 92 7.95 6.83 -14.94
C SER A 92 8.09 6.64 -13.43
N THR A 93 7.01 6.86 -12.67
CA THR A 93 7.04 6.69 -11.21
C THR A 93 7.12 5.21 -10.83
N PRO A 94 7.83 4.87 -9.74
CA PRO A 94 7.92 3.49 -9.27
C PRO A 94 6.56 2.87 -8.98
N VAL A 95 6.49 1.56 -9.11
CA VAL A 95 5.34 0.73 -8.72
C VAL A 95 5.61 0.17 -7.34
N VAL A 96 4.62 0.29 -6.46
CA VAL A 96 4.62 -0.36 -5.14
C VAL A 96 4.01 -1.75 -5.28
N VAL A 97 4.75 -2.77 -4.89
CA VAL A 97 4.27 -4.16 -4.80
C VAL A 97 4.17 -4.54 -3.34
N LEU A 98 2.93 -4.67 -2.85
CA LEU A 98 2.64 -5.08 -1.49
C LEU A 98 2.67 -6.61 -1.39
N GLU A 99 3.42 -7.14 -0.44
CA GLU A 99 3.53 -8.58 -0.17
C GLU A 99 2.85 -8.96 1.15
N GLY A 100 2.67 -8.02 2.06
CA GLY A 100 2.01 -8.26 3.32
C GLY A 100 2.29 -7.21 4.38
N ARG A 101 2.05 -7.60 5.61
CA ARG A 101 2.34 -6.79 6.79
C ARG A 101 3.30 -7.54 7.71
N GLY A 102 4.42 -6.90 8.05
CA GLY A 102 5.37 -7.37 9.03
C GLY A 102 4.89 -7.01 10.46
N GLY A 103 5.39 -7.74 11.46
CA GLY A 103 5.12 -7.48 12.87
C GLY A 103 4.50 -8.68 13.60
N VAL A 104 4.49 -8.59 14.93
CA VAL A 104 4.09 -9.69 15.81
C VAL A 104 2.57 -9.92 15.80
N THR A 105 1.80 -8.92 15.42
CA THR A 105 0.34 -9.00 15.36
C THR A 105 -0.11 -9.01 13.89
N ARG A 106 -0.68 -10.13 13.47
CA ARG A 106 -1.34 -10.27 12.17
C ARG A 106 -2.69 -9.53 12.15
N HIS A 107 -2.71 -8.24 12.41
CA HIS A 107 -3.91 -7.45 12.18
C HIS A 107 -4.08 -7.23 10.67
N LYS A 108 -4.93 -8.05 10.09
CA LYS A 108 -5.57 -7.77 8.80
C LYS A 108 -6.33 -6.45 8.97
N GLY A 109 -6.32 -5.60 7.96
CA GLY A 109 -6.93 -4.25 8.05
C GLY A 109 -8.37 -4.21 8.60
N CYS A 110 -8.86 -3.04 8.95
CA CYS A 110 -10.15 -2.83 9.65
C CYS A 110 -11.34 -3.60 9.07
N ALA A 111 -11.41 -3.76 7.74
CA ALA A 111 -12.48 -4.50 7.08
C ALA A 111 -12.48 -6.01 7.39
N LEU A 112 -11.30 -6.59 7.62
CA LEU A 112 -11.18 -8.02 7.94
C LEU A 112 -11.42 -8.30 9.42
N ALA A 113 -11.13 -7.33 10.30
CA ALA A 113 -11.55 -7.40 11.71
C ALA A 113 -13.08 -7.35 11.84
N ALA A 114 -13.76 -6.59 10.98
CA ALA A 114 -15.23 -6.57 10.95
C ALA A 114 -15.84 -7.88 10.46
N LEU A 115 -15.19 -8.58 9.54
CA LEU A 115 -15.65 -9.91 9.08
C LEU A 115 -15.52 -10.97 10.17
N ASP A 116 -14.48 -10.91 11.01
CA ASP A 116 -14.31 -11.83 12.14
C ASP A 116 -15.39 -11.61 13.22
N ILE A 117 -15.86 -10.35 13.39
CA ILE A 117 -16.94 -9.99 14.32
C ILE A 117 -18.31 -10.43 13.77
N LEU A 118 -18.49 -10.41 12.45
CA LEU A 118 -19.76 -10.71 11.79
C LEU A 118 -19.89 -12.18 11.39
N SER A 119 -18.86 -13.00 11.58
CA SER A 119 -18.94 -14.44 11.34
C SER A 119 -19.81 -15.13 12.39
N PRO A 120 -20.73 -16.03 11.99
CA PRO A 120 -21.67 -16.67 12.92
C PRO A 120 -21.03 -17.58 14.00
N GLU A 121 -19.73 -17.85 13.92
CA GLU A 121 -19.00 -18.71 14.86
C GLU A 121 -18.47 -17.94 16.10
N GLY A 122 -18.74 -16.63 16.21
CA GLY A 122 -18.31 -15.79 17.32
C GLY A 122 -19.36 -15.46 18.38
N VAL A 123 -20.53 -16.12 18.34
CA VAL A 123 -21.60 -15.93 19.33
C VAL A 123 -21.86 -17.27 20.03
N GLU A 124 -21.05 -17.61 21.00
CA GLU A 124 -21.38 -18.48 22.12
C GLU A 124 -21.23 -17.72 23.44
#